data_12945e82166b834c9835641ffab92c84
#
_entry.id   12945e82166b834c9835641ffab92c84
#
_cell.length_a   1.000
_cell.length_b   1.000
_cell.length_c   1.000
_cell.angle_alpha   90.00
_cell.angle_beta   90.00
_cell.angle_gamma   90.00
#
_symmetry.space_group_name_H-M   'P 1'
#
loop_
_entity.id
_entity.type
_entity.pdbx_description
1 polymer ?
#
loop_
_entity_poly.entity_id
_entity_poly.type
_entity_poly.pdbx_seq_one_letter_code
_entity_poly.pdbx_strand_id
1 'polypeptide(L)'
;PRDEAKVSVFDSGYILGDGVWEGIRLHNGKLFHIRQHLRRLYEGAKALDMEIGLEQDELQQRIEDTCAANSMQSGVHIRLMVTRGIKATPYQDPRITISPPTIVIIPEYKAPLASTLEKGIRLFTVHVRRGYPDVQDQKLNSHSKLNCITACIQAAKAGADEALMLDP
;
A
#
# COMPACT_ATOMS: atom_id res chain seq x y z
N PRO A 1 14.42 -13.98 -2.29
CA PRO A 1 15.39 -12.87 -2.21
C PRO A 1 14.85 -11.63 -2.89
N ARG A 2 15.27 -10.44 -2.43
CA ARG A 2 14.74 -9.16 -2.92
C ARG A 2 15.10 -8.90 -4.39
N ASP A 3 16.25 -9.31 -4.80
CA ASP A 3 16.79 -9.18 -6.16
C ASP A 3 16.16 -10.15 -7.17
N GLU A 4 15.53 -11.21 -6.68
CA GLU A 4 14.82 -12.19 -7.49
C GLU A 4 13.31 -11.94 -7.55
N ALA A 5 12.78 -11.06 -6.66
CA ALA A 5 11.35 -10.76 -6.61
C ALA A 5 10.90 -10.04 -7.88
N LYS A 6 9.91 -10.59 -8.58
CA LYS A 6 9.41 -10.08 -9.85
C LYS A 6 7.88 -10.05 -9.86
N VAL A 7 7.35 -9.06 -10.55
CA VAL A 7 5.94 -8.94 -10.87
C VAL A 7 5.80 -8.87 -12.40
N SER A 8 4.74 -9.44 -12.95
CA SER A 8 4.49 -9.35 -14.39
C SER A 8 4.33 -7.91 -14.84
N VAL A 9 4.88 -7.55 -16.00
CA VAL A 9 4.65 -6.24 -16.64
C VAL A 9 3.18 -6.06 -17.08
N PHE A 10 2.40 -7.13 -17.12
CA PHE A 10 0.96 -7.11 -17.37
C PHE A 10 0.11 -7.12 -16.10
N ASP A 11 0.73 -7.01 -14.92
CA ASP A 11 0.00 -6.91 -13.66
C ASP A 11 -0.82 -5.61 -13.61
N SER A 12 -2.08 -5.71 -13.21
CA SER A 12 -3.03 -4.57 -13.17
C SER A 12 -2.56 -3.46 -12.24
N GLY A 13 -1.90 -3.81 -11.14
CA GLY A 13 -1.32 -2.83 -10.21
C GLY A 13 -0.17 -2.05 -10.83
N TYR A 14 0.68 -2.72 -11.63
CA TYR A 14 1.79 -2.07 -12.33
C TYR A 14 1.31 -1.14 -13.45
N ILE A 15 0.39 -1.61 -14.30
CA ILE A 15 -0.03 -0.84 -15.49
C ILE A 15 -1.12 0.21 -15.21
N LEU A 16 -1.95 0.02 -14.17
CA LEU A 16 -3.15 0.84 -13.93
C LEU A 16 -3.26 1.37 -12.48
N GLY A 17 -2.44 0.87 -11.55
CA GLY A 17 -2.65 1.15 -10.13
C GLY A 17 -3.89 0.45 -9.54
N ASP A 18 -4.39 -0.61 -10.20
CA ASP A 18 -5.58 -1.36 -9.80
C ASP A 18 -5.24 -2.38 -8.71
N GLY A 19 -5.45 -1.99 -7.47
CA GLY A 19 -5.14 -2.80 -6.30
C GLY A 19 -5.28 -2.01 -5.00
N VAL A 20 -5.17 -2.74 -3.89
CA VAL A 20 -5.21 -2.23 -2.52
C VAL A 20 -3.97 -2.60 -1.75
N TRP A 21 -3.65 -1.85 -0.71
CA TRP A 21 -2.46 -2.12 0.09
C TRP A 21 -2.62 -1.73 1.55
N GLU A 22 -1.77 -2.29 2.41
CA GLU A 22 -1.66 -1.92 3.82
C GLU A 22 -0.20 -1.75 4.26
N GLY A 23 -0.01 -0.89 5.25
CA GLY A 23 1.25 -0.73 5.96
C GLY A 23 1.09 -1.23 7.40
N ILE A 24 1.74 -2.33 7.74
CA ILE A 24 1.57 -3.02 9.01
C ILE A 24 2.90 -2.96 9.78
N ARG A 25 2.82 -2.77 11.10
CA ARG A 25 4.00 -2.77 11.97
C ARG A 25 4.12 -4.12 12.69
N LEU A 26 5.33 -4.73 12.63
CA LEU A 26 5.70 -5.84 13.50
C LEU A 26 6.66 -5.33 14.57
N HIS A 27 6.32 -5.55 15.83
CA HIS A 27 7.14 -5.18 16.97
C HIS A 27 7.02 -6.22 18.09
N ASN A 28 8.16 -6.71 18.59
CA ASN A 28 8.25 -7.74 19.62
C ASN A 28 7.36 -8.96 19.31
N GLY A 29 7.44 -9.47 18.09
CA GLY A 29 6.70 -10.64 17.62
C GLY A 29 5.19 -10.41 17.42
N LYS A 30 4.70 -9.18 17.51
CA LYS A 30 3.26 -8.86 17.35
C LYS A 30 3.01 -7.95 16.17
N LEU A 31 2.08 -8.34 15.31
CA LEU A 31 1.53 -7.51 14.25
C LEU A 31 0.51 -6.53 14.86
N PHE A 32 0.82 -5.22 14.80
CA PHE A 32 -0.06 -4.20 15.37
C PHE A 32 -1.34 -4.06 14.55
N HIS A 33 -2.49 -4.15 15.22
CA HIS A 33 -3.82 -3.95 14.65
C HIS A 33 -4.08 -4.76 13.37
N ILE A 34 -3.50 -5.97 13.26
CA ILE A 34 -3.57 -6.79 12.05
C ILE A 34 -5.02 -7.00 11.57
N ARG A 35 -5.96 -7.29 12.49
CA ARG A 35 -7.37 -7.51 12.13
C ARG A 35 -8.02 -6.27 11.52
N GLN A 36 -7.69 -5.07 12.02
CA GLN A 36 -8.20 -3.81 11.47
C GLN A 36 -7.60 -3.52 10.10
N HIS A 37 -6.30 -3.77 9.92
CA HIS A 37 -5.62 -3.64 8.63
C HIS A 37 -6.22 -4.59 7.58
N LEU A 38 -6.37 -5.88 7.91
CA LEU A 38 -6.96 -6.84 6.99
C LEU A 38 -8.41 -6.52 6.68
N ARG A 39 -9.22 -6.17 7.68
CA ARG A 39 -10.60 -5.71 7.43
C ARG A 39 -10.64 -4.60 6.39
N ARG A 40 -9.85 -3.53 6.57
CA ARG A 40 -9.79 -2.39 5.64
C ARG A 40 -9.32 -2.81 4.25
N LEU A 41 -8.34 -3.71 4.16
CA LEU A 41 -7.86 -4.26 2.89
C LEU A 41 -8.99 -4.97 2.14
N TYR A 42 -9.74 -5.84 2.81
CA TYR A 42 -10.85 -6.60 2.22
C TYR A 42 -12.04 -5.70 1.87
N GLU A 43 -12.36 -4.73 2.71
CA GLU A 43 -13.37 -3.70 2.40
C GLU A 43 -12.97 -2.88 1.17
N GLY A 44 -11.69 -2.51 1.06
CA GLY A 44 -11.16 -1.82 -0.11
C GLY A 44 -11.19 -2.67 -1.38
N ALA A 45 -10.82 -3.95 -1.29
CA ALA A 45 -10.90 -4.89 -2.40
C ALA A 45 -12.35 -5.07 -2.87
N LYS A 46 -13.28 -5.26 -1.93
CA LYS A 46 -14.71 -5.36 -2.23
C LYS A 46 -15.26 -4.10 -2.91
N ALA A 47 -14.84 -2.91 -2.49
CA ALA A 47 -15.25 -1.65 -3.12
C ALA A 47 -14.74 -1.51 -4.57
N LEU A 48 -13.65 -2.21 -4.92
CA LEU A 48 -13.11 -2.31 -6.28
C LEU A 48 -13.64 -3.52 -7.05
N ASP A 49 -14.65 -4.23 -6.52
CA ASP A 49 -15.15 -5.48 -7.08
C ASP A 49 -14.01 -6.47 -7.38
N MET A 50 -13.14 -6.67 -6.38
CA MET A 50 -11.96 -7.51 -6.45
C MET A 50 -11.95 -8.50 -5.28
N GLU A 51 -11.82 -9.78 -5.59
CA GLU A 51 -11.61 -10.81 -4.59
C GLU A 51 -10.12 -11.04 -4.34
N ILE A 52 -9.72 -11.25 -3.09
CA ILE A 52 -8.31 -11.49 -2.72
C ILE A 52 -7.93 -12.96 -2.92
N GLY A 53 -8.90 -13.86 -2.88
CA GLY A 53 -8.67 -15.29 -3.11
C GLY A 53 -8.08 -16.04 -1.91
N LEU A 54 -7.91 -15.37 -0.77
CA LEU A 54 -7.50 -15.94 0.52
C LEU A 54 -8.45 -15.45 1.60
N GLU A 55 -8.62 -16.23 2.66
CA GLU A 55 -9.27 -15.76 3.88
C GLU A 55 -8.32 -14.89 4.71
N GLN A 56 -8.88 -14.02 5.58
CA GLN A 56 -8.08 -13.08 6.37
C GLN A 56 -7.03 -13.76 7.25
N ASP A 57 -7.39 -14.88 7.89
CA ASP A 57 -6.48 -15.62 8.75
C ASP A 57 -5.34 -16.28 7.93
N GLU A 58 -5.64 -16.74 6.72
CA GLU A 58 -4.62 -17.28 5.83
C GLU A 58 -3.65 -16.18 5.36
N LEU A 59 -4.17 -15.01 4.98
CA LEU A 59 -3.33 -13.88 4.60
C LEU A 59 -2.46 -13.39 5.76
N GLN A 60 -3.00 -13.38 7.00
CA GLN A 60 -2.20 -13.09 8.19
C GLN A 60 -1.06 -14.10 8.34
N GLN A 61 -1.34 -15.40 8.21
CA GLN A 61 -0.32 -16.44 8.30
C GLN A 61 0.79 -16.24 7.26
N ARG A 62 0.45 -15.87 6.01
CA ARG A 62 1.44 -15.55 4.97
C ARG A 62 2.35 -14.38 5.34
N ILE A 63 1.80 -13.36 6.02
CA ILE A 63 2.60 -12.24 6.53
C ILE A 63 3.57 -12.71 7.62
N GLU A 64 3.09 -13.51 8.57
CA GLU A 64 3.89 -14.06 9.66
C GLU A 64 5.01 -14.97 9.13
N ASP A 65 4.69 -15.87 8.21
CA ASP A 65 5.66 -16.76 7.55
C ASP A 65 6.73 -15.96 6.79
N THR A 66 6.33 -14.89 6.11
CA THR A 66 7.27 -14.02 5.38
C THR A 66 8.24 -13.34 6.35
N CYS A 67 7.76 -12.85 7.49
CA CYS A 67 8.62 -12.27 8.51
C CYS A 67 9.54 -13.31 9.14
N ALA A 68 9.04 -14.50 9.45
CA ALA A 68 9.81 -15.62 10.02
C ALA A 68 10.92 -16.08 9.06
N ALA A 69 10.61 -16.24 7.77
CA ALA A 69 11.58 -16.61 6.74
C ALA A 69 12.74 -15.62 6.59
N ASN A 70 12.52 -14.34 6.98
CA ASN A 70 13.52 -13.29 7.00
C ASN A 70 14.12 -13.06 8.40
N SER A 71 13.80 -13.89 9.40
CA SER A 71 14.23 -13.72 10.81
C SER A 71 13.87 -12.36 11.41
N MET A 72 12.75 -11.77 10.99
CA MET A 72 12.29 -10.47 11.41
C MET A 72 11.25 -10.58 12.52
N GLN A 73 11.53 -9.95 13.69
CA GLN A 73 10.64 -10.02 14.85
C GLN A 73 10.24 -8.65 15.43
N SER A 74 11.03 -7.59 15.19
CA SER A 74 10.75 -6.28 15.74
C SER A 74 11.34 -5.16 14.88
N GLY A 75 10.77 -3.95 14.97
CA GLY A 75 11.22 -2.80 14.19
C GLY A 75 10.95 -2.90 12.70
N VAL A 76 9.98 -3.76 12.32
CA VAL A 76 9.68 -4.06 10.92
C VAL A 76 8.44 -3.30 10.46
N HIS A 77 8.52 -2.71 9.28
CA HIS A 77 7.39 -2.22 8.52
C HIS A 77 7.10 -3.18 7.38
N ILE A 78 5.87 -3.61 7.26
CA ILE A 78 5.41 -4.56 6.25
C ILE A 78 4.51 -3.82 5.28
N ARG A 79 4.88 -3.81 4.00
CA ARG A 79 3.99 -3.40 2.92
C ARG A 79 3.31 -4.63 2.35
N LEU A 80 2.01 -4.72 2.58
CA LEU A 80 1.14 -5.72 1.97
C LEU A 80 0.45 -5.09 0.77
N MET A 81 0.58 -5.67 -0.40
CA MET A 81 0.00 -5.21 -1.65
C MET A 81 -0.80 -6.32 -2.30
N VAL A 82 -1.99 -6.00 -2.77
CA VAL A 82 -2.85 -6.94 -3.52
C VAL A 82 -3.34 -6.22 -4.77
N THR A 83 -3.03 -6.79 -5.94
CA THR A 83 -3.55 -6.31 -7.22
C THR A 83 -4.62 -7.25 -7.75
N ARG A 84 -5.40 -6.81 -8.72
CA ARG A 84 -6.38 -7.68 -9.39
C ARG A 84 -5.73 -8.85 -10.13
N GLY A 85 -4.44 -8.78 -10.46
CA GLY A 85 -3.69 -9.81 -11.16
C GLY A 85 -3.31 -9.42 -12.59
N ILE A 86 -2.93 -10.41 -13.38
CA ILE A 86 -2.39 -10.24 -14.73
C ILE A 86 -3.55 -10.03 -15.73
N LYS A 87 -3.41 -9.04 -16.59
CA LYS A 87 -4.34 -8.76 -17.68
C LYS A 87 -3.86 -9.38 -19.00
N ALA A 88 -4.81 -9.80 -19.83
CA ALA A 88 -4.51 -10.30 -21.18
C ALA A 88 -3.90 -9.20 -22.08
N THR A 89 -4.26 -7.94 -21.83
CA THR A 89 -3.76 -6.76 -22.53
C THR A 89 -3.85 -5.53 -21.61
N PRO A 90 -3.01 -4.49 -21.77
CA PRO A 90 -3.10 -3.25 -21.00
C PRO A 90 -4.40 -2.48 -21.31
N TYR A 91 -5.46 -2.75 -20.56
CA TYR A 91 -6.75 -2.11 -20.70
C TYR A 91 -7.50 -2.06 -19.37
N GLN A 92 -8.38 -1.07 -19.17
CA GLN A 92 -9.04 -0.79 -17.89
C GLN A 92 -10.06 -1.84 -17.46
N ASP A 93 -10.69 -2.54 -18.43
CA ASP A 93 -11.76 -3.50 -18.14
C ASP A 93 -11.28 -4.62 -17.18
N PRO A 94 -11.88 -4.77 -15.98
CA PRO A 94 -11.49 -5.83 -15.06
C PRO A 94 -11.77 -7.24 -15.58
N ARG A 95 -12.72 -7.41 -16.51
CA ARG A 95 -13.12 -8.71 -17.08
C ARG A 95 -12.04 -9.40 -17.91
N ILE A 96 -11.02 -8.66 -18.34
CA ILE A 96 -9.88 -9.23 -19.09
C ILE A 96 -8.72 -9.68 -18.19
N THR A 97 -8.95 -9.76 -16.89
CA THR A 97 -7.97 -10.35 -15.95
C THR A 97 -7.94 -11.87 -16.16
N ILE A 98 -6.75 -12.42 -16.33
CA ILE A 98 -6.51 -13.84 -16.68
C ILE A 98 -5.79 -14.64 -15.62
N SER A 99 -5.53 -14.05 -14.45
CA SER A 99 -4.88 -14.73 -13.32
C SER A 99 -5.61 -14.46 -12.01
N PRO A 100 -5.34 -15.25 -10.97
CA PRO A 100 -5.66 -14.86 -9.60
C PRO A 100 -5.01 -13.52 -9.21
N PRO A 101 -5.44 -12.88 -8.12
CA PRO A 101 -4.81 -11.68 -7.57
C PRO A 101 -3.31 -11.91 -7.30
N THR A 102 -2.51 -10.87 -7.53
CA THR A 102 -1.10 -10.88 -7.16
C THR A 102 -0.95 -10.31 -5.75
N ILE A 103 -0.40 -11.10 -4.83
CA ILE A 103 -0.15 -10.70 -3.46
C ILE A 103 1.36 -10.53 -3.26
N VAL A 104 1.77 -9.35 -2.78
CA VAL A 104 3.18 -9.05 -2.50
C VAL A 104 3.32 -8.58 -1.05
N ILE A 105 4.20 -9.23 -0.30
CA ILE A 105 4.51 -8.89 1.10
C ILE A 105 5.97 -8.48 1.16
N ILE A 106 6.23 -7.22 1.54
CA ILE A 106 7.57 -6.65 1.62
C ILE A 106 7.85 -6.25 3.07
N PRO A 107 8.51 -7.08 3.87
CA PRO A 107 8.98 -6.69 5.19
C PRO A 107 10.33 -5.95 5.07
N GLU A 108 10.48 -4.86 5.80
CA GLU A 108 11.73 -4.11 5.87
C GLU A 108 11.96 -3.54 7.28
N TYR A 109 13.19 -3.49 7.74
CA TYR A 109 13.52 -2.77 8.97
C TYR A 109 13.35 -1.27 8.73
N LYS A 110 12.51 -0.63 9.54
CA LYS A 110 12.24 0.80 9.43
C LYS A 110 11.93 1.39 10.80
N ALA A 111 12.80 2.26 11.26
CA ALA A 111 12.61 3.03 12.48
C ALA A 111 12.40 4.51 12.15
N PRO A 112 11.63 5.25 12.96
CA PRO A 112 11.59 6.71 12.86
C PRO A 112 13.00 7.30 13.09
N LEU A 113 13.32 8.37 12.37
CA LEU A 113 14.55 9.10 12.63
C LEU A 113 14.47 9.76 14.01
N ALA A 114 15.50 9.64 14.83
CA ALA A 114 15.57 10.27 16.14
C ALA A 114 15.36 11.79 16.04
N SER A 115 15.92 12.44 15.02
CA SER A 115 15.73 13.87 14.75
C SER A 115 14.28 14.26 14.53
N THR A 116 13.45 13.37 13.96
CA THR A 116 12.01 13.62 13.76
C THR A 116 11.27 13.67 15.10
N LEU A 117 11.67 12.84 16.06
CA LEU A 117 11.07 12.84 17.40
C LEU A 117 11.47 14.06 18.21
N GLU A 118 12.69 14.58 18.03
CA GLU A 118 13.21 15.72 18.77
C GLU A 118 12.80 17.08 18.16
N LYS A 119 12.86 17.21 16.84
CA LYS A 119 12.72 18.48 16.13
C LYS A 119 11.38 18.63 15.40
N GLY A 120 10.62 17.55 15.27
CA GLY A 120 9.44 17.50 14.42
C GLY A 120 9.80 17.48 12.93
N ILE A 121 8.82 17.78 12.10
CA ILE A 121 8.94 17.90 10.64
C ILE A 121 8.29 19.20 10.17
N ARG A 122 8.77 19.71 9.05
CA ARG A 122 8.19 20.88 8.38
C ARG A 122 7.12 20.41 7.40
N LEU A 123 5.90 20.94 7.56
CA LEU A 123 4.79 20.70 6.64
C LEU A 123 4.62 21.88 5.69
N PHE A 124 4.28 21.58 4.44
CA PHE A 124 3.91 22.58 3.44
C PHE A 124 2.49 22.27 2.94
N THR A 125 1.59 23.25 3.06
CA THR A 125 0.25 23.15 2.49
C THR A 125 0.33 23.27 0.98
N VAL A 126 0.01 22.19 0.28
CA VAL A 126 0.15 22.09 -1.18
C VAL A 126 -1.12 22.53 -1.91
N HIS A 127 -0.98 22.87 -3.20
CA HIS A 127 -2.11 23.23 -4.06
C HIS A 127 -2.98 22.02 -4.44
N VAL A 128 -2.36 20.83 -4.51
CA VAL A 128 -3.09 19.60 -4.82
C VAL A 128 -4.08 19.31 -3.71
N ARG A 129 -5.34 19.10 -4.08
CA ARG A 129 -6.43 18.78 -3.15
C ARG A 129 -6.73 17.29 -3.15
N ARG A 130 -7.31 16.80 -2.06
CA ARG A 130 -8.00 15.52 -2.05
C ARG A 130 -9.17 15.59 -3.04
N GLY A 131 -9.35 14.56 -3.85
CA GLY A 131 -10.50 14.48 -4.74
C GLY A 131 -11.80 14.20 -3.98
N TYR A 132 -12.94 14.60 -4.58
CA TYR A 132 -14.24 14.18 -4.09
C TYR A 132 -14.38 12.65 -4.19
N PRO A 133 -15.20 12.00 -3.32
CA PRO A 133 -15.38 10.55 -3.31
C PRO A 133 -15.91 9.96 -4.62
N ASP A 134 -16.62 10.74 -5.43
CA ASP A 134 -17.13 10.37 -6.75
C ASP A 134 -16.04 10.34 -7.83
N VAL A 135 -14.90 11.01 -7.61
CA VAL A 135 -13.72 10.93 -8.47
C VAL A 135 -12.86 9.73 -8.08
N GLN A 136 -12.51 9.63 -6.81
CA GLN A 136 -11.82 8.51 -6.20
C GLN A 136 -12.03 8.56 -4.69
N ASP A 137 -12.70 7.58 -4.11
CA ASP A 137 -12.91 7.54 -2.67
C ASP A 137 -11.55 7.43 -1.93
N GLN A 138 -11.23 8.48 -1.18
CA GLN A 138 -9.97 8.59 -0.43
C GLN A 138 -9.89 7.64 0.77
N LYS A 139 -10.99 7.00 1.17
CA LYS A 139 -11.00 5.91 2.16
C LYS A 139 -10.32 4.66 1.63
N LEU A 140 -10.33 4.48 0.31
CA LEU A 140 -9.68 3.34 -0.33
C LEU A 140 -8.16 3.50 -0.25
N ASN A 141 -7.50 2.56 0.40
CA ASN A 141 -6.04 2.51 0.38
C ASN A 141 -5.57 1.81 -0.90
N SER A 142 -5.82 2.45 -2.06
CA SER A 142 -5.52 1.91 -3.38
C SER A 142 -4.07 2.14 -3.80
N HIS A 143 -3.60 1.43 -4.81
CA HIS A 143 -2.28 1.64 -5.44
C HIS A 143 -2.21 2.97 -6.21
N SER A 144 -3.33 3.56 -6.61
CA SER A 144 -3.40 4.84 -7.31
C SER A 144 -2.98 5.99 -6.39
N LYS A 145 -1.71 6.39 -6.45
CA LYS A 145 -1.09 7.38 -5.56
C LYS A 145 -0.54 8.61 -6.27
N LEU A 146 -0.89 8.81 -7.54
CA LEU A 146 -0.35 9.94 -8.32
C LEU A 146 -0.62 11.29 -7.64
N ASN A 147 -1.81 11.47 -7.08
CA ASN A 147 -2.19 12.67 -6.34
C ASN A 147 -1.26 12.92 -5.12
N CYS A 148 -0.99 11.87 -4.34
CA CYS A 148 -0.06 11.95 -3.20
C CYS A 148 1.38 12.22 -3.65
N ILE A 149 1.83 11.61 -4.76
CA ILE A 149 3.16 11.84 -5.33
C ILE A 149 3.30 13.30 -5.76
N THR A 150 2.30 13.87 -6.43
CA THR A 150 2.30 15.27 -6.84
C THR A 150 2.38 16.21 -5.63
N ALA A 151 1.65 15.87 -4.55
CA ALA A 151 1.73 16.62 -3.29
C ALA A 151 3.15 16.56 -2.69
N CYS A 152 3.76 15.38 -2.61
CA CYS A 152 5.14 15.23 -2.13
C CYS A 152 6.15 16.03 -2.97
N ILE A 153 5.98 16.07 -4.31
CA ILE A 153 6.82 16.87 -5.20
C ILE A 153 6.72 18.36 -4.86
N GLN A 154 5.52 18.88 -4.61
CA GLN A 154 5.32 20.28 -4.25
C GLN A 154 5.98 20.61 -2.90
N ALA A 155 5.79 19.76 -1.90
CA ALA A 155 6.42 19.94 -0.59
C ALA A 155 7.95 19.90 -0.67
N ALA A 156 8.51 18.96 -1.40
CA ALA A 156 9.96 18.84 -1.60
C ALA A 156 10.55 20.07 -2.29
N LYS A 157 9.88 20.60 -3.33
CA LYS A 157 10.30 21.84 -4.01
C LYS A 157 10.24 23.07 -3.09
N ALA A 158 9.32 23.07 -2.10
CA ALA A 158 9.23 24.12 -1.07
C ALA A 158 10.23 23.90 0.08
N GLY A 159 11.06 22.85 0.04
CA GLY A 159 12.03 22.52 1.09
C GLY A 159 11.40 21.96 2.36
N ALA A 160 10.17 21.46 2.30
CA ALA A 160 9.47 20.83 3.42
C ALA A 160 9.68 19.32 3.44
N ASP A 161 9.45 18.72 4.62
CA ASP A 161 9.64 17.29 4.83
C ASP A 161 8.40 16.48 4.40
N GLU A 162 7.19 17.08 4.52
CA GLU A 162 5.92 16.44 4.18
C GLU A 162 4.90 17.44 3.60
N ALA A 163 3.95 16.91 2.84
CA ALA A 163 2.86 17.67 2.25
C ALA A 163 1.60 17.62 3.12
N LEU A 164 0.96 18.77 3.35
CA LEU A 164 -0.39 18.86 3.89
C LEU A 164 -1.36 19.13 2.73
N MET A 165 -2.16 18.10 2.40
CA MET A 165 -3.25 18.21 1.44
C MET A 165 -4.54 18.60 2.15
N LEU A 166 -5.27 19.54 1.61
CA LEU A 166 -6.58 19.93 2.11
C LEU A 166 -7.70 19.24 1.30
N ASP A 167 -8.87 19.16 1.88
CA ASP A 167 -10.08 18.76 1.17
C ASP A 167 -10.47 19.77 0.10
N PRO A 168 -11.33 19.40 -0.84
CA PRO A 168 -11.83 20.28 -1.90
C PRO A 168 -12.44 21.58 -1.41
#